data_7df9bf934d265b7419ee675a78ef630e
#
_entry.id   7df9bf934d265b7419ee675a78ef630e
#
_cell.length_a   1.000
_cell.length_b   1.000
_cell.length_c   1.000
_cell.angle_alpha   90.00
_cell.angle_beta   90.00
_cell.angle_gamma   90.00
#
_symmetry.space_group_name_H-M   'P 1'
#
loop_
_entity.id
_entity.type
_entity.pdbx_description
1 polymer ?
#
loop_
_entity_poly.entity_id
_entity_poly.type
_entity_poly.pdbx_seq_one_letter_code
_entity_poly.pdbx_strand_id
1 'polypeptide(L)'
;MDLNTDIMKRIFITILSAAALLTACEEFQPVFTGKYENPEEQYIYTDEDFGGKFTSIADLKKMYVNAPVKVKGRCVIKGQVTTSDQVGNLYKSLYIQDETAGIEIKIGKNGLYNEYKLGQWIYVDCTDLTVGDYNGMINLGYEDPTKEYETSYLEHAYIIDNHVFKGEYDEPVQPVEVSEADLLKDVNMGRLVTIKNLKYGYVDSYGLNQIFILAYIDPNGDRKDYTNNCIFVDDSWSQPADRSLWVDTWACSEAKWKEYLYSGIFDNVEVAGGTVADFKNPDGTYNIGSMAYSVSQYFTMGKSGVQVRSSGYARFADTKIPAEVLDGTATVSFTGILTKYKGESQFTLIDLDGVKKADGTNWY
;
A
#
# COMPACT_ATOMS: atom_id res chain seq x y z
N MET A 1 71.95 -22.86 23.78
CA MET A 1 70.42 -22.84 23.81
C MET A 1 70.04 -22.38 22.45
N ASP A 2 69.63 -23.34 21.61
CA ASP A 2 69.64 -23.20 20.17
C ASP A 2 68.46 -22.31 19.62
N LEU A 3 68.86 -21.22 19.00
CA LEU A 3 67.97 -20.30 18.31
C LEU A 3 67.05 -20.99 17.26
N ASN A 4 67.54 -22.08 16.67
CA ASN A 4 66.86 -22.94 15.72
C ASN A 4 65.66 -23.70 16.32
N THR A 5 65.80 -24.12 17.59
CA THR A 5 64.72 -24.88 18.27
C THR A 5 63.53 -24.00 18.62
N ASP A 6 63.73 -22.72 18.92
CA ASP A 6 62.68 -21.78 19.22
C ASP A 6 61.96 -21.30 17.95
N ILE A 7 62.66 -21.14 16.85
CA ILE A 7 62.08 -20.83 15.56
C ILE A 7 61.21 -21.99 15.06
N MET A 8 61.69 -23.23 15.17
CA MET A 8 60.90 -24.40 14.79
C MET A 8 59.67 -24.59 15.66
N LYS A 9 59.73 -24.33 16.95
CA LYS A 9 58.56 -24.38 17.85
C LYS A 9 57.51 -23.31 17.46
N ARG A 10 57.94 -22.10 17.15
CA ARG A 10 57.04 -21.03 16.71
C ARG A 10 56.39 -21.36 15.39
N ILE A 11 57.10 -21.91 14.42
CA ILE A 11 56.57 -22.35 13.14
C ILE A 11 55.55 -23.49 13.33
N PHE A 12 55.86 -24.46 14.22
CA PHE A 12 54.94 -25.57 14.51
C PHE A 12 53.66 -25.10 15.20
N ILE A 13 53.75 -24.15 16.14
CA ILE A 13 52.58 -23.55 16.81
C ILE A 13 51.73 -22.74 15.80
N THR A 14 52.37 -22.02 14.88
CA THR A 14 51.66 -21.25 13.85
C THR A 14 50.95 -22.14 12.83
N ILE A 15 51.57 -23.26 12.45
CA ILE A 15 50.97 -24.26 11.56
C ILE A 15 49.82 -25.00 12.26
N LEU A 16 49.97 -25.34 13.55
CA LEU A 16 48.90 -25.99 14.31
C LEU A 16 47.71 -25.08 14.54
N SER A 17 47.94 -23.78 14.79
CA SER A 17 46.87 -22.80 14.90
C SER A 17 46.16 -22.50 13.55
N ALA A 18 46.90 -22.49 12.43
CA ALA A 18 46.31 -22.38 11.10
C ALA A 18 45.52 -23.64 10.71
N ALA A 19 45.97 -24.82 11.07
CA ALA A 19 45.25 -26.08 10.86
C ALA A 19 43.95 -26.14 11.71
N ALA A 20 44.00 -25.65 12.96
CA ALA A 20 42.82 -25.56 13.80
C ALA A 20 41.77 -24.54 13.28
N LEU A 21 42.22 -23.50 12.58
CA LEU A 21 41.28 -22.54 11.92
C LEU A 21 40.68 -23.10 10.63
N LEU A 22 41.34 -24.05 9.97
CA LEU A 22 40.83 -24.72 8.79
C LEU A 22 39.84 -25.87 9.10
N THR A 23 39.89 -26.43 10.32
CA THR A 23 38.89 -27.42 10.77
C THR A 23 37.71 -26.79 11.49
N ALA A 24 37.72 -25.47 11.75
CA ALA A 24 36.59 -24.72 12.27
C ALA A 24 35.54 -24.34 11.19
N CYS A 25 35.81 -24.62 9.93
CA CYS A 25 34.76 -24.74 8.92
C CYS A 25 34.25 -26.20 8.94
N GLU A 26 33.67 -26.64 10.04
CA GLU A 26 32.60 -27.64 9.91
C GLU A 26 31.58 -27.02 8.98
N GLU A 27 31.30 -27.71 7.86
CA GLU A 27 30.15 -27.38 7.03
C GLU A 27 28.99 -27.15 8.00
N PHE A 28 28.45 -25.92 8.00
CA PHE A 28 27.25 -25.62 8.72
C PHE A 28 26.18 -26.56 8.14
N GLN A 29 26.07 -27.74 8.76
CA GLN A 29 24.96 -28.62 8.44
C GLN A 29 23.73 -27.89 8.98
N PRO A 30 22.82 -27.45 8.11
CA PRO A 30 21.58 -26.84 8.57
C PRO A 30 20.94 -27.83 9.54
N VAL A 31 20.52 -27.32 10.70
CA VAL A 31 19.92 -28.10 11.80
C VAL A 31 18.68 -28.90 11.33
N PHE A 32 18.24 -28.70 10.12
CA PHE A 32 17.21 -29.45 9.42
C PHE A 32 17.83 -30.56 8.55
N THR A 33 18.29 -31.62 9.17
CA THR A 33 18.49 -32.93 8.53
C THR A 33 17.20 -33.76 8.50
N GLY A 34 16.08 -33.20 8.85
CA GLY A 34 14.79 -33.75 8.47
C GLY A 34 14.75 -33.80 6.95
N LYS A 35 14.48 -34.94 6.35
CA LYS A 35 14.03 -34.97 4.97
C LYS A 35 13.02 -33.83 4.85
N TYR A 36 13.28 -32.87 3.98
CA TYR A 36 12.21 -32.06 3.42
C TYR A 36 11.29 -33.07 2.74
N GLU A 37 10.32 -33.56 3.46
CA GLU A 37 9.14 -34.06 2.80
C GLU A 37 8.71 -32.90 1.94
N ASN A 38 8.53 -33.13 0.64
CA ASN A 38 8.02 -32.10 -0.26
C ASN A 38 6.95 -31.36 0.51
N PRO A 39 6.99 -30.01 0.58
CA PRO A 39 5.94 -29.28 1.27
C PRO A 39 4.62 -29.87 0.78
N GLU A 40 3.77 -30.33 1.70
CA GLU A 40 2.50 -30.94 1.35
C GLU A 40 1.90 -30.07 0.27
N GLU A 41 1.61 -30.66 -0.90
CA GLU A 41 1.07 -29.89 -2.02
C GLU A 41 -0.13 -29.14 -1.45
N GLN A 42 -0.07 -27.81 -1.48
CA GLN A 42 -1.10 -26.98 -0.92
C GLN A 42 -2.43 -27.40 -1.56
N TYR A 43 -3.40 -27.80 -0.75
CA TYR A 43 -4.70 -28.19 -1.25
C TYR A 43 -5.32 -27.02 -2.04
N ILE A 44 -5.73 -27.29 -3.25
CA ILE A 44 -6.42 -26.34 -4.13
C ILE A 44 -7.91 -26.62 -4.04
N TYR A 45 -8.64 -25.68 -3.50
CA TYR A 45 -10.07 -25.77 -3.31
C TYR A 45 -10.83 -25.57 -4.62
N THR A 46 -11.95 -26.26 -4.73
CA THR A 46 -12.85 -26.24 -5.89
C THR A 46 -14.27 -25.84 -5.47
N ASP A 47 -15.15 -25.62 -6.42
CA ASP A 47 -16.56 -25.29 -6.16
C ASP A 47 -17.28 -26.38 -5.37
N GLU A 48 -16.90 -27.64 -5.57
CA GLU A 48 -17.48 -28.81 -4.90
C GLU A 48 -17.22 -28.78 -3.39
N ASP A 49 -16.06 -28.33 -2.96
CA ASP A 49 -15.69 -28.21 -1.54
C ASP A 49 -16.66 -27.30 -0.77
N PHE A 50 -17.28 -26.37 -1.48
CA PHE A 50 -18.25 -25.41 -0.92
C PHE A 50 -19.69 -25.73 -1.31
N GLY A 51 -19.92 -26.82 -2.04
CA GLY A 51 -21.26 -27.28 -2.48
C GLY A 51 -21.80 -26.48 -3.68
N GLY A 52 -20.93 -25.81 -4.43
CA GLY A 52 -21.25 -25.14 -5.70
C GLY A 52 -22.23 -23.97 -5.61
N LYS A 53 -22.45 -23.41 -4.40
CA LYS A 53 -23.36 -22.28 -4.19
C LYS A 53 -22.63 -21.15 -3.49
N PHE A 54 -22.60 -19.98 -4.14
CA PHE A 54 -21.93 -18.80 -3.65
C PHE A 54 -22.89 -17.62 -3.53
N THR A 55 -22.64 -16.78 -2.53
CA THR A 55 -23.23 -15.46 -2.45
C THR A 55 -22.38 -14.55 -3.35
N SER A 56 -23.02 -13.73 -4.19
CA SER A 56 -22.28 -12.75 -4.97
C SER A 56 -21.65 -11.70 -4.06
N ILE A 57 -20.50 -11.14 -4.47
CA ILE A 57 -19.85 -10.05 -3.72
C ILE A 57 -20.81 -8.86 -3.60
N ALA A 58 -21.58 -8.54 -4.65
CA ALA A 58 -22.58 -7.48 -4.58
C ALA A 58 -23.66 -7.74 -3.52
N ASP A 59 -24.12 -8.98 -3.38
CA ASP A 59 -25.14 -9.32 -2.37
C ASP A 59 -24.56 -9.34 -0.95
N LEU A 60 -23.30 -9.79 -0.78
CA LEU A 60 -22.61 -9.63 0.50
C LEU A 60 -22.51 -8.15 0.90
N LYS A 61 -22.10 -7.28 -0.01
CA LYS A 61 -21.98 -5.83 0.26
C LYS A 61 -23.34 -5.21 0.63
N LYS A 62 -24.44 -5.65 0.06
CA LYS A 62 -25.80 -5.19 0.41
C LYS A 62 -26.26 -5.56 1.82
N MET A 63 -25.57 -6.50 2.49
CA MET A 63 -25.87 -6.81 3.90
C MET A 63 -25.57 -5.62 4.81
N TYR A 64 -24.62 -4.76 4.41
CA TYR A 64 -24.34 -3.52 5.12
C TYR A 64 -25.44 -2.47 4.89
N VAL A 65 -26.08 -2.05 5.97
CA VAL A 65 -27.09 -0.98 5.93
C VAL A 65 -26.79 -0.01 7.09
N ASN A 66 -25.90 0.94 6.86
CA ASN A 66 -25.49 1.99 7.80
C ASN A 66 -24.93 1.50 9.16
N ALA A 67 -24.60 0.23 9.29
CA ALA A 67 -23.98 -0.34 10.48
C ALA A 67 -23.27 -1.66 10.13
N PRO A 68 -22.18 -2.02 10.83
CA PRO A 68 -21.49 -3.29 10.60
C PRO A 68 -22.42 -4.48 10.87
N VAL A 69 -22.31 -5.47 10.01
CA VAL A 69 -23.14 -6.69 10.08
C VAL A 69 -22.27 -7.92 10.22
N LYS A 70 -22.40 -8.61 11.34
CA LYS A 70 -21.82 -9.95 11.50
C LYS A 70 -22.63 -10.95 10.69
N VAL A 71 -21.97 -11.61 9.74
CA VAL A 71 -22.59 -12.60 8.85
C VAL A 71 -23.03 -13.83 9.66
N LYS A 72 -24.31 -14.14 9.65
CA LYS A 72 -24.88 -15.28 10.36
C LYS A 72 -25.31 -16.35 9.36
N GLY A 73 -24.97 -17.58 9.67
CA GLY A 73 -25.24 -18.70 8.78
C GLY A 73 -24.22 -18.81 7.65
N ARG A 74 -24.28 -19.94 6.94
CA ARG A 74 -23.32 -20.23 5.87
C ARG A 74 -23.41 -19.22 4.73
N CYS A 75 -22.32 -18.53 4.49
CA CYS A 75 -22.19 -17.55 3.41
C CYS A 75 -20.77 -17.66 2.85
N VAL A 76 -20.65 -18.15 1.65
CA VAL A 76 -19.37 -18.27 0.95
C VAL A 76 -19.40 -17.38 -0.29
N ILE A 77 -18.40 -16.54 -0.45
CA ILE A 77 -18.15 -15.77 -1.68
C ILE A 77 -16.98 -16.39 -2.43
N LYS A 78 -16.93 -16.15 -3.73
CA LYS A 78 -15.84 -16.55 -4.62
C LYS A 78 -15.43 -15.35 -5.47
N GLY A 79 -14.14 -15.09 -5.58
CA GLY A 79 -13.64 -14.01 -6.43
C GLY A 79 -12.19 -14.23 -6.81
N GLN A 80 -11.75 -13.59 -7.87
CA GLN A 80 -10.35 -13.61 -8.29
C GLN A 80 -9.57 -12.49 -7.63
N VAL A 81 -8.33 -12.76 -7.26
CA VAL A 81 -7.39 -11.77 -6.72
C VAL A 81 -7.06 -10.73 -7.77
N THR A 82 -7.26 -9.46 -7.42
CA THR A 82 -7.01 -8.31 -8.31
C THR A 82 -5.86 -7.42 -7.85
N THR A 83 -5.29 -7.68 -6.67
CA THR A 83 -4.24 -6.83 -6.09
C THR A 83 -3.01 -7.63 -5.66
N SER A 84 -1.89 -6.91 -5.58
CA SER A 84 -0.63 -7.39 -5.03
C SER A 84 -0.06 -6.34 -4.09
N ASP A 85 0.38 -6.73 -2.91
CA ASP A 85 1.09 -5.88 -1.96
C ASP A 85 2.61 -5.88 -2.18
N GLN A 86 3.10 -6.49 -3.28
CA GLN A 86 4.52 -6.68 -3.56
C GLN A 86 5.32 -5.37 -3.60
N VAL A 87 4.70 -4.31 -4.11
CA VAL A 87 5.35 -2.99 -4.20
C VAL A 87 5.10 -2.10 -2.98
N GLY A 88 4.31 -2.56 -2.00
CA GLY A 88 4.11 -1.87 -0.72
C GLY A 88 3.12 -0.71 -0.74
N ASN A 89 2.34 -0.53 -1.81
CA ASN A 89 1.27 0.47 -1.84
C ASN A 89 -0.01 -0.01 -1.13
N LEU A 90 -0.24 -1.30 -1.12
CA LEU A 90 -1.28 -1.97 -0.34
C LEU A 90 -0.66 -2.60 0.91
N TYR A 91 -1.40 -2.60 2.00
CA TYR A 91 -0.93 -3.14 3.27
C TYR A 91 -2.04 -3.90 3.98
N LYS A 92 -1.82 -5.20 4.22
CA LYS A 92 -2.77 -6.08 4.91
C LYS A 92 -4.17 -6.12 4.27
N SER A 93 -4.24 -5.85 2.98
CA SER A 93 -5.47 -5.79 2.20
C SER A 93 -5.36 -6.68 0.97
N LEU A 94 -6.33 -7.56 0.80
CA LEU A 94 -6.49 -8.39 -0.39
C LEU A 94 -7.81 -8.00 -1.06
N TYR A 95 -7.76 -7.52 -2.29
CA TYR A 95 -8.97 -7.30 -3.08
C TYR A 95 -9.25 -8.51 -3.95
N ILE A 96 -10.49 -8.97 -3.88
CA ILE A 96 -11.03 -9.97 -4.79
C ILE A 96 -12.24 -9.44 -5.52
N GLN A 97 -12.48 -9.94 -6.72
CA GLN A 97 -13.57 -9.51 -7.59
C GLN A 97 -14.26 -10.70 -8.23
N ASP A 98 -15.59 -10.65 -8.27
CA ASP A 98 -16.42 -11.48 -9.12
C ASP A 98 -17.02 -10.65 -10.27
N GLU A 99 -17.93 -11.23 -11.04
CA GLU A 99 -18.64 -10.53 -12.13
C GLU A 99 -19.52 -9.39 -11.62
N THR A 100 -19.94 -9.40 -10.37
CA THR A 100 -20.91 -8.48 -9.78
C THR A 100 -20.26 -7.28 -9.09
N ALA A 101 -19.15 -7.48 -8.37
CA ALA A 101 -18.48 -6.42 -7.60
C ALA A 101 -17.05 -6.82 -7.19
N GLY A 102 -16.33 -5.88 -6.58
CA GLY A 102 -15.08 -6.12 -5.87
C GLY A 102 -15.22 -5.82 -4.39
N ILE A 103 -14.39 -6.47 -3.56
CA ILE A 103 -14.38 -6.26 -2.11
C ILE A 103 -12.97 -6.41 -1.55
N GLU A 104 -12.67 -5.61 -0.52
CA GLU A 104 -11.48 -5.76 0.30
C GLU A 104 -11.68 -6.82 1.37
N ILE A 105 -10.74 -7.75 1.49
CA ILE A 105 -10.61 -8.67 2.61
C ILE A 105 -9.45 -8.19 3.48
N LYS A 106 -9.72 -7.87 4.73
CA LYS A 106 -8.71 -7.41 5.69
C LYS A 106 -7.92 -8.59 6.26
N ILE A 107 -6.73 -8.84 5.75
CA ILE A 107 -5.86 -9.95 6.18
C ILE A 107 -4.65 -9.40 6.92
N GLY A 108 -4.48 -9.73 8.19
CA GLY A 108 -3.48 -9.19 9.09
C GLY A 108 -2.03 -9.67 8.85
N LYS A 109 -1.71 -10.08 7.63
CA LYS A 109 -0.38 -10.53 7.22
C LYS A 109 0.28 -9.54 6.25
N ASN A 110 1.61 -9.52 6.27
CA ASN A 110 2.43 -8.81 5.28
C ASN A 110 2.86 -9.76 4.17
N GLY A 111 3.08 -9.23 2.98
CA GLY A 111 3.58 -10.02 1.86
C GLY A 111 2.56 -11.01 1.33
N LEU A 112 1.30 -10.60 1.28
CA LEU A 112 0.18 -11.40 0.78
C LEU A 112 0.42 -11.88 -0.65
N TYR A 113 1.21 -11.15 -1.44
CA TYR A 113 1.60 -11.54 -2.79
C TYR A 113 2.36 -12.87 -2.87
N ASN A 114 2.97 -13.32 -1.75
CA ASN A 114 3.59 -14.64 -1.70
C ASN A 114 2.55 -15.77 -1.63
N GLU A 115 1.41 -15.50 -1.02
CA GLU A 115 0.36 -16.49 -0.75
C GLU A 115 -0.81 -16.41 -1.75
N TYR A 116 -1.16 -15.20 -2.19
CA TYR A 116 -2.31 -14.94 -3.05
C TYR A 116 -1.83 -14.26 -4.35
N LYS A 117 -2.01 -14.93 -5.47
CA LYS A 117 -1.50 -14.46 -6.76
C LYS A 117 -2.60 -13.79 -7.58
N LEU A 118 -2.23 -12.81 -8.41
CA LEU A 118 -3.16 -12.19 -9.37
C LEU A 118 -3.83 -13.27 -10.23
N GLY A 119 -5.15 -13.19 -10.40
CA GLY A 119 -5.94 -14.16 -11.14
C GLY A 119 -6.28 -15.44 -10.38
N GLN A 120 -5.71 -15.66 -9.19
CA GLN A 120 -6.07 -16.82 -8.37
C GLN A 120 -7.50 -16.70 -7.86
N TRP A 121 -8.30 -17.76 -7.97
CA TRP A 121 -9.59 -17.85 -7.33
C TRP A 121 -9.44 -18.02 -5.82
N ILE A 122 -10.20 -17.26 -5.07
CA ILE A 122 -10.26 -17.32 -3.61
C ILE A 122 -11.71 -17.55 -3.21
N TYR A 123 -11.91 -18.51 -2.31
CA TYR A 123 -13.17 -18.72 -1.63
C TYR A 123 -13.06 -18.14 -0.23
N VAL A 124 -14.07 -17.40 0.19
CA VAL A 124 -14.10 -16.84 1.54
C VAL A 124 -15.37 -17.29 2.24
N ASP A 125 -15.23 -18.10 3.29
CA ASP A 125 -16.33 -18.37 4.20
C ASP A 125 -16.52 -17.16 5.10
N CYS A 126 -17.53 -16.38 4.79
CA CYS A 126 -17.86 -15.15 5.50
C CYS A 126 -18.58 -15.41 6.84
N THR A 127 -18.94 -16.66 7.15
CA THR A 127 -19.65 -17.00 8.39
C THR A 127 -18.89 -16.46 9.60
N ASP A 128 -19.57 -15.74 10.48
CA ASP A 128 -19.01 -15.05 11.65
C ASP A 128 -18.03 -13.92 11.38
N LEU A 129 -17.68 -13.61 10.14
CA LEU A 129 -16.99 -12.40 9.77
C LEU A 129 -17.95 -11.19 9.77
N THR A 130 -17.40 -10.00 9.72
CA THR A 130 -18.13 -8.74 9.74
C THR A 130 -17.97 -8.00 8.41
N VAL A 131 -19.10 -7.64 7.81
CA VAL A 131 -19.17 -6.68 6.71
C VAL A 131 -19.29 -5.30 7.35
N GLY A 132 -18.34 -4.43 7.06
CA GLY A 132 -18.30 -3.07 7.59
C GLY A 132 -17.93 -2.05 6.54
N ASP A 133 -17.95 -0.80 6.92
CA ASP A 133 -17.58 0.35 6.09
C ASP A 133 -16.34 1.06 6.66
N TYR A 134 -15.52 1.57 5.77
CA TYR A 134 -14.50 2.55 6.09
C TYR A 134 -14.57 3.73 5.11
N ASN A 135 -15.15 4.84 5.57
CA ASN A 135 -15.30 6.07 4.79
C ASN A 135 -15.98 5.88 3.42
N GLY A 136 -16.92 4.95 3.32
CA GLY A 136 -17.66 4.62 2.12
C GLY A 136 -17.15 3.40 1.36
N MET A 137 -16.15 2.71 1.88
CA MET A 137 -15.63 1.46 1.32
C MET A 137 -16.09 0.26 2.14
N ILE A 138 -17.02 -0.50 1.58
CA ILE A 138 -17.47 -1.76 2.18
C ILE A 138 -16.34 -2.77 2.09
N ASN A 139 -16.05 -3.41 3.23
CA ASN A 139 -15.00 -4.39 3.38
C ASN A 139 -15.44 -5.57 4.25
N LEU A 140 -14.67 -6.65 4.20
CA LEU A 140 -14.87 -7.85 5.01
C LEU A 140 -13.68 -8.03 5.95
N GLY A 141 -13.95 -8.19 7.23
CA GLY A 141 -12.93 -8.40 8.24
C GLY A 141 -13.46 -9.10 9.46
N TYR A 142 -12.71 -9.05 10.54
CA TYR A 142 -13.17 -9.49 11.84
C TYR A 142 -13.88 -8.34 12.57
N GLU A 143 -14.71 -8.63 13.55
CA GLU A 143 -15.31 -7.59 14.38
C GLU A 143 -14.23 -6.86 15.17
N ASP A 144 -14.18 -5.52 15.10
CA ASP A 144 -13.19 -4.77 15.86
C ASP A 144 -13.56 -4.78 17.37
N PRO A 145 -12.74 -5.41 18.23
CA PRO A 145 -13.01 -5.48 19.66
C PRO A 145 -12.94 -4.11 20.35
N THR A 146 -12.20 -3.16 19.78
CA THR A 146 -12.06 -1.80 20.32
C THR A 146 -13.24 -0.90 19.95
N LYS A 147 -13.99 -1.25 18.93
CA LYS A 147 -15.07 -0.44 18.34
C LYS A 147 -14.60 0.92 17.79
N GLU A 148 -13.32 1.08 17.57
CA GLU A 148 -12.76 2.25 16.89
C GLU A 148 -13.09 2.22 15.40
N TYR A 149 -13.05 1.02 14.82
CA TYR A 149 -13.45 0.76 13.44
C TYR A 149 -14.60 -0.26 13.40
N GLU A 150 -15.28 -0.32 12.29
CA GLU A 150 -16.34 -1.33 12.10
C GLU A 150 -15.77 -2.73 11.90
N THR A 151 -14.57 -2.83 11.31
CA THR A 151 -13.89 -4.09 11.08
C THR A 151 -12.41 -3.99 11.40
N SER A 152 -11.84 -5.08 11.90
CA SER A 152 -10.40 -5.31 12.08
C SER A 152 -9.89 -6.38 11.13
N TYR A 153 -8.59 -6.64 11.20
CA TYR A 153 -7.95 -7.67 10.38
C TYR A 153 -8.18 -9.08 10.90
N LEU A 154 -8.19 -10.06 9.99
CA LEU A 154 -8.00 -11.46 10.31
C LEU A 154 -6.52 -11.67 10.64
N GLU A 155 -6.14 -11.61 11.92
CA GLU A 155 -4.72 -11.52 12.30
C GLU A 155 -4.04 -12.87 12.53
N HIS A 156 -4.79 -13.88 12.97
CA HIS A 156 -4.22 -15.18 13.29
C HIS A 156 -4.30 -16.14 12.11
N ALA A 157 -3.22 -16.88 11.84
CA ALA A 157 -3.18 -17.88 10.78
C ALA A 157 -4.38 -18.83 10.86
N TYR A 158 -4.71 -19.32 12.06
CA TYR A 158 -5.87 -20.17 12.27
C TYR A 158 -7.19 -19.55 11.79
N ILE A 159 -7.40 -18.25 12.01
CA ILE A 159 -8.60 -17.54 11.55
C ILE A 159 -8.56 -17.41 10.02
N ILE A 160 -7.43 -17.01 9.47
CA ILE A 160 -7.26 -16.85 8.02
C ILE A 160 -7.51 -18.19 7.32
N ASP A 161 -6.89 -19.26 7.80
CA ASP A 161 -6.97 -20.59 7.19
C ASP A 161 -8.37 -21.24 7.28
N ASN A 162 -9.19 -20.79 8.23
CA ASN A 162 -10.59 -21.23 8.35
C ASN A 162 -11.58 -20.39 7.53
N HIS A 163 -11.14 -19.25 6.99
CA HIS A 163 -12.04 -18.38 6.25
C HIS A 163 -11.61 -18.12 4.81
N VAL A 164 -10.30 -18.18 4.50
CA VAL A 164 -9.76 -17.79 3.19
C VAL A 164 -9.07 -18.99 2.54
N PHE A 165 -9.70 -19.52 1.50
CA PHE A 165 -9.29 -20.77 0.85
C PHE A 165 -8.80 -20.48 -0.56
N LYS A 166 -7.70 -21.10 -0.96
CA LYS A 166 -7.01 -20.88 -2.23
C LYS A 166 -7.52 -21.86 -3.28
N GLY A 167 -8.07 -21.33 -4.35
CA GLY A 167 -8.50 -22.08 -5.53
C GLY A 167 -7.46 -22.06 -6.64
N GLU A 168 -7.86 -22.48 -7.81
CA GLU A 168 -7.04 -22.53 -9.01
C GLU A 168 -6.66 -21.15 -9.51
N TYR A 169 -5.61 -21.11 -10.33
CA TYR A 169 -5.21 -19.92 -11.06
C TYR A 169 -5.97 -19.85 -12.39
N ASP A 170 -6.31 -18.63 -12.77
CA ASP A 170 -6.89 -18.32 -14.05
C ASP A 170 -6.23 -17.06 -14.62
N GLU A 171 -6.60 -16.68 -15.82
CA GLU A 171 -6.13 -15.42 -16.41
C GLU A 171 -6.49 -14.25 -15.48
N PRO A 172 -5.58 -13.28 -15.28
CA PRO A 172 -5.85 -12.12 -14.44
C PRO A 172 -7.08 -11.36 -14.90
N VAL A 173 -7.85 -10.89 -13.93
CA VAL A 173 -9.05 -10.08 -14.18
C VAL A 173 -8.72 -8.90 -15.09
N GLN A 174 -9.48 -8.75 -16.16
CA GLN A 174 -9.35 -7.59 -17.02
C GLN A 174 -10.02 -6.37 -16.39
N PRO A 175 -9.35 -5.21 -16.35
CA PRO A 175 -9.91 -4.01 -15.74
C PRO A 175 -11.13 -3.52 -16.52
N VAL A 176 -12.16 -3.11 -15.81
CA VAL A 176 -13.34 -2.48 -16.39
C VAL A 176 -13.05 -1.00 -16.64
N GLU A 177 -13.35 -0.50 -17.85
CA GLU A 177 -13.26 0.94 -18.11
C GLU A 177 -14.42 1.68 -17.44
N VAL A 178 -14.09 2.68 -16.62
CA VAL A 178 -15.06 3.47 -15.87
C VAL A 178 -15.08 4.90 -16.41
N SER A 179 -16.29 5.39 -16.74
CA SER A 179 -16.51 6.76 -17.17
C SER A 179 -16.61 7.74 -15.99
N GLU A 180 -16.49 9.04 -16.26
CA GLU A 180 -16.69 10.09 -15.25
C GLU A 180 -18.01 9.92 -14.47
N ALA A 181 -19.11 9.62 -15.17
CA ALA A 181 -20.43 9.47 -14.55
C ALA A 181 -20.54 8.23 -13.63
N ASP A 182 -19.58 7.32 -13.72
CA ASP A 182 -19.57 6.04 -13.01
C ASP A 182 -18.54 5.98 -11.88
N LEU A 183 -17.73 7.04 -11.70
CA LEU A 183 -16.66 7.10 -10.71
C LEU A 183 -17.11 6.83 -9.27
N LEU A 184 -18.33 7.23 -8.91
CA LEU A 184 -18.86 7.06 -7.55
C LEU A 184 -19.94 5.98 -7.43
N LYS A 185 -20.18 5.19 -8.50
CA LYS A 185 -21.14 4.09 -8.42
C LYS A 185 -20.61 2.96 -7.54
N ASP A 186 -21.39 2.54 -6.56
CA ASP A 186 -21.00 1.53 -5.57
C ASP A 186 -20.59 0.18 -6.21
N VAL A 187 -21.14 -0.16 -7.38
CA VAL A 187 -20.76 -1.36 -8.13
C VAL A 187 -19.30 -1.35 -8.56
N ASN A 188 -18.71 -0.17 -8.77
CA ASN A 188 -17.33 -0.02 -9.20
C ASN A 188 -16.35 0.05 -8.02
N MET A 189 -16.82 0.28 -6.80
CA MET A 189 -15.97 0.39 -5.61
C MET A 189 -15.36 -0.96 -5.25
N GLY A 190 -14.03 -0.98 -5.13
CA GLY A 190 -13.25 -2.18 -4.83
C GLY A 190 -12.90 -3.02 -6.06
N ARG A 191 -13.33 -2.60 -7.26
CA ARG A 191 -13.02 -3.30 -8.51
C ARG A 191 -11.70 -2.83 -9.11
N LEU A 192 -11.06 -3.73 -9.85
CA LEU A 192 -10.00 -3.40 -10.77
C LEU A 192 -10.60 -2.67 -11.98
N VAL A 193 -10.22 -1.42 -12.17
CA VAL A 193 -10.77 -0.57 -13.23
C VAL A 193 -9.68 0.20 -13.96
N THR A 194 -10.00 0.68 -15.15
CA THR A 194 -9.23 1.68 -15.89
C THR A 194 -10.03 2.97 -15.99
N ILE A 195 -9.41 4.08 -15.60
CA ILE A 195 -9.93 5.44 -15.82
C ILE A 195 -8.97 6.17 -16.75
N LYS A 196 -9.52 6.95 -17.71
CA LYS A 196 -8.73 7.49 -18.82
C LYS A 196 -8.75 8.99 -18.91
N ASN A 197 -7.70 9.56 -19.51
CA ASN A 197 -7.60 10.94 -19.92
C ASN A 197 -7.72 11.95 -18.78
N LEU A 198 -7.11 11.64 -17.63
CA LEU A 198 -7.10 12.55 -16.49
C LEU A 198 -6.05 13.64 -16.68
N LYS A 199 -6.38 14.83 -16.20
CA LYS A 199 -5.46 15.97 -16.08
C LYS A 199 -5.02 16.13 -14.64
N TYR A 200 -3.78 16.54 -14.44
CA TYR A 200 -3.25 16.80 -13.10
C TYR A 200 -3.94 18.02 -12.46
N GLY A 201 -4.23 17.89 -11.16
CA GLY A 201 -4.88 18.93 -10.34
C GLY A 201 -6.40 18.94 -10.47
N TYR A 202 -7.08 19.37 -9.42
CA TYR A 202 -8.51 19.70 -9.43
C TYR A 202 -8.86 20.75 -8.37
N VAL A 203 -10.02 21.33 -8.48
CA VAL A 203 -10.58 22.25 -7.49
C VAL A 203 -11.57 21.46 -6.64
N ASP A 204 -11.38 21.45 -5.33
CA ASP A 204 -12.26 20.75 -4.39
C ASP A 204 -13.60 21.47 -4.23
N SER A 205 -14.51 20.91 -3.41
CA SER A 205 -15.83 21.46 -3.12
C SER A 205 -15.80 22.81 -2.38
N TYR A 206 -14.67 23.19 -1.82
CA TYR A 206 -14.45 24.48 -1.17
C TYR A 206 -13.83 25.53 -2.11
N GLY A 207 -13.55 25.16 -3.35
CA GLY A 207 -12.93 26.05 -4.34
C GLY A 207 -11.40 26.09 -4.27
N LEU A 208 -10.77 25.18 -3.52
CA LEU A 208 -9.32 25.11 -3.37
C LEU A 208 -8.71 24.23 -4.46
N ASN A 209 -7.58 24.67 -5.01
CA ASN A 209 -6.76 23.80 -5.85
C ASN A 209 -6.12 22.72 -5.00
N GLN A 210 -6.55 21.49 -5.18
CA GLN A 210 -5.96 20.35 -4.48
C GLN A 210 -4.68 19.94 -5.21
N ILE A 211 -3.59 20.16 -4.52
CA ILE A 211 -2.27 19.64 -4.85
C ILE A 211 -1.73 19.06 -3.55
N PHE A 212 -0.69 18.30 -3.66
CA PHE A 212 -0.14 17.61 -2.54
C PHE A 212 0.42 18.54 -1.44
N ILE A 213 0.18 18.14 -0.21
CA ILE A 213 0.63 18.81 1.01
C ILE A 213 1.50 17.84 1.80
N LEU A 214 2.73 18.24 2.13
CA LEU A 214 3.61 17.46 2.99
C LEU A 214 3.46 17.94 4.44
N ALA A 215 3.02 17.04 5.32
CA ALA A 215 2.96 17.28 6.76
C ALA A 215 4.30 16.98 7.43
N TYR A 216 4.52 17.52 8.63
CA TYR A 216 5.67 17.17 9.46
C TYR A 216 5.22 16.46 10.74
N ILE A 217 6.18 15.81 11.40
CA ILE A 217 6.00 15.32 12.76
C ILE A 217 6.54 16.39 13.70
N ASP A 218 5.73 16.86 14.63
CA ASP A 218 6.15 17.84 15.61
C ASP A 218 7.11 17.22 16.66
N PRO A 219 7.76 18.04 17.52
CA PRO A 219 8.68 17.52 18.54
C PRO A 219 8.06 16.55 19.55
N ASN A 220 6.72 16.50 19.66
CA ASN A 220 6.00 15.56 20.52
C ASN A 220 5.72 14.23 19.82
N GLY A 221 6.06 14.11 18.53
CA GLY A 221 5.79 12.94 17.71
C GLY A 221 4.42 12.94 17.06
N ASP A 222 3.66 14.02 17.15
CA ASP A 222 2.34 14.14 16.53
C ASP A 222 2.45 14.52 15.07
N ARG A 223 1.71 13.81 14.22
CA ARG A 223 1.57 14.18 12.82
C ARG A 223 0.67 15.40 12.68
N LYS A 224 1.16 16.40 11.93
CA LYS A 224 0.41 17.62 11.63
C LYS A 224 0.12 17.66 10.13
N ASP A 225 -1.15 17.44 9.80
CA ASP A 225 -1.70 17.59 8.45
C ASP A 225 -2.56 18.86 8.40
N TYR A 226 -2.63 19.51 7.27
CA TYR A 226 -3.70 20.48 6.98
C TYR A 226 -3.79 21.72 7.84
N THR A 227 -2.73 22.36 8.20
CA THR A 227 -2.76 23.67 8.84
C THR A 227 -1.47 24.40 8.54
N ASN A 228 -1.26 25.56 9.15
CA ASN A 228 0.03 26.22 9.25
C ASN A 228 1.16 25.32 9.84
N ASN A 229 0.86 24.06 10.10
CA ASN A 229 1.82 23.03 10.47
C ASN A 229 2.27 22.17 9.27
N CYS A 230 1.78 22.43 8.06
CA CYS A 230 2.20 21.75 6.85
C CYS A 230 3.33 22.50 6.17
N ILE A 231 4.32 21.78 5.68
CA ILE A 231 5.53 22.40 5.12
C ILE A 231 5.30 23.03 3.75
N PHE A 232 4.29 22.56 3.01
CA PHE A 232 4.03 23.01 1.64
C PHE A 232 2.76 23.83 1.46
N VAL A 233 2.08 24.21 2.53
CA VAL A 233 0.78 24.88 2.44
C VAL A 233 0.88 26.21 3.14
N ASP A 234 0.41 27.24 2.47
CA ASP A 234 0.06 28.49 3.11
C ASP A 234 -1.23 28.36 3.93
N ASP A 235 -1.54 29.35 4.75
CA ASP A 235 -2.73 29.40 5.60
C ASP A 235 -4.06 29.30 4.82
N SER A 236 -4.02 29.44 3.50
CA SER A 236 -5.20 29.41 2.63
C SER A 236 -5.50 28.03 2.08
N TRP A 237 -4.69 27.02 2.39
CA TRP A 237 -4.79 25.68 1.84
C TRP A 237 -4.61 25.64 0.32
N SER A 238 -4.05 26.68 -0.23
CA SER A 238 -3.81 26.80 -1.65
C SER A 238 -2.43 26.25 -2.00
N GLN A 239 -2.31 25.88 -3.26
CA GLN A 239 -1.07 25.48 -3.85
C GLN A 239 -0.01 26.57 -3.66
N PRO A 240 1.17 26.28 -3.11
CA PRO A 240 2.25 27.25 -3.06
C PRO A 240 2.54 27.81 -4.45
N ALA A 241 2.70 29.13 -4.56
CA ALA A 241 3.04 29.77 -5.83
C ALA A 241 4.40 29.29 -6.37
N ASP A 242 5.31 28.96 -5.46
CA ASP A 242 6.61 28.38 -5.81
C ASP A 242 6.48 26.87 -6.09
N ARG A 243 6.53 26.53 -7.37
CA ARG A 243 6.43 25.13 -7.83
C ARG A 243 7.58 24.24 -7.35
N SER A 244 8.71 24.81 -6.92
CA SER A 244 9.81 24.04 -6.35
C SER A 244 9.44 23.37 -5.01
N LEU A 245 8.39 23.87 -4.35
CA LEU A 245 7.84 23.31 -3.12
C LEU A 245 6.81 22.19 -3.36
N TRP A 246 6.43 21.94 -4.60
CA TRP A 246 5.49 20.87 -4.90
C TRP A 246 6.17 19.52 -4.88
N VAL A 247 5.50 18.52 -4.32
CA VAL A 247 5.98 17.17 -4.43
C VAL A 247 5.60 16.58 -5.79
N ASP A 248 6.63 16.33 -6.57
CA ASP A 248 6.57 15.84 -7.95
C ASP A 248 6.66 14.30 -8.03
N THR A 249 6.50 13.60 -6.90
CA THR A 249 6.59 12.15 -6.77
C THR A 249 5.24 11.53 -6.39
N TRP A 250 5.08 10.23 -6.58
CA TRP A 250 3.83 9.54 -6.25
C TRP A 250 3.54 9.49 -4.76
N ALA A 251 4.58 9.42 -3.95
CA ALA A 251 4.50 9.50 -2.50
C ALA A 251 5.83 10.10 -1.99
N CYS A 252 6.06 10.04 -0.68
CA CYS A 252 7.31 10.50 -0.12
C CYS A 252 7.85 9.46 0.87
N SER A 253 8.95 8.80 0.52
CA SER A 253 9.64 7.93 1.48
C SER A 253 10.27 8.75 2.61
N GLU A 254 10.57 8.10 3.73
CA GLU A 254 11.30 8.75 4.82
C GLU A 254 12.66 9.30 4.37
N ALA A 255 13.35 8.58 3.48
CA ALA A 255 14.64 9.03 2.93
C ALA A 255 14.47 10.29 2.09
N LYS A 256 13.45 10.35 1.25
CA LYS A 256 13.14 11.51 0.41
C LYS A 256 12.71 12.72 1.25
N TRP A 257 11.92 12.47 2.30
CA TRP A 257 11.57 13.51 3.25
C TRP A 257 12.79 14.14 3.91
N LYS A 258 13.74 13.32 4.37
CA LYS A 258 15.01 13.80 4.92
C LYS A 258 15.82 14.59 3.90
N GLU A 259 15.88 14.13 2.65
CA GLU A 259 16.55 14.84 1.57
C GLU A 259 15.98 16.26 1.39
N TYR A 260 14.65 16.40 1.32
CA TYR A 260 14.01 17.72 1.24
C TYR A 260 14.34 18.59 2.45
N LEU A 261 14.22 18.05 3.65
CA LEU A 261 14.48 18.77 4.90
C LEU A 261 15.94 19.28 4.94
N TYR A 262 16.90 18.41 4.63
CA TYR A 262 18.33 18.75 4.68
C TYR A 262 18.80 19.57 3.48
N SER A 263 18.04 19.69 2.42
CA SER A 263 18.35 20.59 1.29
C SER A 263 18.22 22.06 1.63
N GLY A 264 17.53 22.39 2.74
CA GLY A 264 17.24 23.75 3.15
C GLY A 264 16.15 24.45 2.33
N ILE A 265 15.51 23.74 1.39
CA ILE A 265 14.44 24.30 0.55
C ILE A 265 13.24 24.80 1.38
N PHE A 266 13.07 24.24 2.58
CA PHE A 266 11.98 24.59 3.49
C PHE A 266 12.39 25.49 4.65
N ASP A 267 13.62 25.93 4.72
CA ASP A 267 14.15 26.67 5.88
C ASP A 267 13.30 27.89 6.24
N ASN A 268 12.73 28.58 5.25
CA ASN A 268 11.90 29.77 5.46
C ASN A 268 10.40 29.48 5.54
N VAL A 269 9.97 28.23 5.49
CA VAL A 269 8.56 27.88 5.59
C VAL A 269 8.10 27.99 7.04
N GLU A 270 7.03 28.74 7.26
CA GLU A 270 6.43 28.88 8.59
C GLU A 270 5.75 27.59 9.02
N VAL A 271 6.03 27.19 10.25
CA VAL A 271 5.45 26.02 10.93
C VAL A 271 5.07 26.39 12.35
N ALA A 272 4.38 25.54 13.06
CA ALA A 272 4.05 25.80 14.46
C ALA A 272 5.33 26.00 15.29
N GLY A 273 5.47 27.18 15.86
CA GLY A 273 6.60 27.54 16.74
C GLY A 273 7.76 28.24 16.05
N GLY A 274 7.66 28.58 14.75
CA GLY A 274 8.67 29.32 14.02
C GLY A 274 8.77 28.94 12.55
N THR A 275 9.97 28.96 12.00
CA THR A 275 10.27 28.45 10.66
C THR A 275 10.92 27.06 10.75
N VAL A 276 10.99 26.35 9.63
CA VAL A 276 11.67 25.03 9.58
C VAL A 276 13.14 25.18 10.02
N ALA A 277 13.81 26.30 9.67
CA ALA A 277 15.18 26.57 10.09
C ALA A 277 15.35 26.65 11.62
N ASP A 278 14.33 27.10 12.35
CA ASP A 278 14.39 27.23 13.81
C ASP A 278 14.41 25.85 14.53
N PHE A 279 14.07 24.79 13.82
CA PHE A 279 14.15 23.40 14.33
C PHE A 279 15.48 22.73 14.04
N LYS A 280 16.43 23.45 13.41
CA LYS A 280 17.76 22.92 13.11
C LYS A 280 18.66 22.99 14.34
N ASN A 281 19.22 21.86 14.70
CA ASN A 281 20.18 21.73 15.79
C ASN A 281 21.57 22.26 15.37
N PRO A 282 22.45 22.61 16.34
CA PRO A 282 23.82 23.03 16.03
C PRO A 282 24.66 22.00 15.27
N ASP A 283 24.33 20.71 15.37
CA ASP A 283 24.98 19.62 14.64
C ASP A 283 24.42 19.42 13.22
N GLY A 284 23.49 20.26 12.80
CA GLY A 284 22.86 20.20 11.49
C GLY A 284 21.66 19.23 11.38
N THR A 285 21.33 18.50 12.43
CA THR A 285 20.10 17.71 12.48
C THR A 285 18.88 18.59 12.75
N TYR A 286 17.67 18.05 12.57
CA TYR A 286 16.43 18.78 12.81
C TYR A 286 15.62 18.12 13.94
N ASN A 287 14.99 18.96 14.78
CA ASN A 287 13.97 18.54 15.75
C ASN A 287 12.59 18.31 15.12
N ILE A 288 12.56 18.07 13.82
CA ILE A 288 11.36 17.68 13.08
C ILE A 288 11.50 16.20 12.79
N GLY A 289 10.52 15.42 13.20
CA GLY A 289 10.48 14.01 12.91
C GLY A 289 10.35 13.75 11.42
N SER A 290 10.82 12.60 10.98
CA SER A 290 10.67 12.16 9.61
C SER A 290 9.97 10.81 9.57
N MET A 291 9.14 10.60 8.56
CA MET A 291 8.49 9.33 8.32
C MET A 291 8.15 9.20 6.83
N ALA A 292 7.79 7.99 6.43
CA ALA A 292 7.21 7.78 5.11
C ALA A 292 5.80 8.37 5.05
N TYR A 293 5.53 9.20 4.05
CA TYR A 293 4.23 9.85 3.88
C TYR A 293 3.44 9.24 2.73
N SER A 294 2.23 8.80 3.04
CA SER A 294 1.23 8.51 2.01
C SER A 294 0.74 9.80 1.39
N VAL A 295 0.75 9.85 0.08
CA VAL A 295 0.43 11.05 -0.70
C VAL A 295 -0.85 10.84 -1.48
N SER A 296 -1.63 11.90 -1.58
CA SER A 296 -2.74 11.98 -2.52
C SER A 296 -2.38 12.98 -3.60
N GLN A 297 -2.11 12.47 -4.79
CA GLN A 297 -1.99 13.29 -5.98
C GLN A 297 -3.39 13.48 -6.60
N TYR A 298 -3.69 14.68 -7.04
CA TYR A 298 -5.04 15.04 -7.45
C TYR A 298 -5.14 15.22 -8.95
N PHE A 299 -6.19 14.65 -9.52
CA PHE A 299 -6.43 14.66 -10.96
C PHE A 299 -7.89 15.02 -11.24
N THR A 300 -8.16 15.43 -12.47
CA THR A 300 -9.52 15.71 -12.95
C THR A 300 -9.85 14.82 -14.14
N MET A 301 -10.97 14.10 -14.05
CA MET A 301 -11.60 13.38 -15.15
C MET A 301 -12.86 14.14 -15.54
N GLY A 302 -12.84 14.82 -16.69
CA GLY A 302 -13.94 15.72 -17.05
C GLY A 302 -14.09 16.88 -16.06
N LYS A 303 -15.11 16.84 -15.23
CA LYS A 303 -15.39 17.81 -14.16
C LYS A 303 -15.22 17.21 -12.76
N SER A 304 -14.97 15.92 -12.68
CA SER A 304 -14.90 15.18 -11.42
C SER A 304 -13.45 15.04 -10.94
N GLY A 305 -13.22 15.32 -9.67
CA GLY A 305 -11.95 15.11 -9.01
C GLY A 305 -11.70 13.62 -8.76
N VAL A 306 -10.45 13.22 -8.90
CA VAL A 306 -9.96 11.87 -8.57
C VAL A 306 -8.69 11.99 -7.75
N GLN A 307 -8.71 11.46 -6.55
CA GLN A 307 -7.57 11.42 -5.65
C GLN A 307 -6.81 10.11 -5.85
N VAL A 308 -5.61 10.16 -6.41
CA VAL A 308 -4.72 8.98 -6.54
C VAL A 308 -3.84 8.90 -5.31
N ARG A 309 -4.11 7.92 -4.45
CA ARG A 309 -3.39 7.78 -3.18
C ARG A 309 -2.31 6.71 -3.27
N SER A 310 -1.10 7.10 -2.85
CA SER A 310 0.05 6.22 -2.79
C SER A 310 0.70 6.25 -1.41
N SER A 311 1.22 5.11 -0.99
CA SER A 311 1.91 4.94 0.28
C SER A 311 3.37 5.39 0.20
N GLY A 312 3.86 6.07 1.21
CA GLY A 312 5.29 6.38 1.35
C GLY A 312 6.18 5.15 1.54
N TYR A 313 5.58 3.99 1.81
CA TYR A 313 6.27 2.70 1.87
C TYR A 313 6.29 1.96 0.52
N ALA A 314 5.59 2.49 -0.50
CA ALA A 314 5.61 1.91 -1.83
C ALA A 314 7.02 2.02 -2.43
N ARG A 315 7.47 0.98 -3.14
CA ARG A 315 8.78 0.99 -3.82
C ARG A 315 8.90 2.11 -4.85
N PHE A 316 7.78 2.60 -5.35
CA PHE A 316 7.71 3.69 -6.30
C PHE A 316 7.42 5.06 -5.63
N ALA A 317 7.43 5.14 -4.30
CA ALA A 317 7.08 6.37 -3.58
C ALA A 317 7.79 7.60 -4.13
N ASP A 318 9.10 7.52 -4.32
CA ASP A 318 9.95 8.62 -4.76
C ASP A 318 10.08 8.72 -6.30
N THR A 319 9.33 7.90 -7.04
CA THR A 319 9.32 8.01 -8.50
C THR A 319 8.59 9.27 -8.92
N LYS A 320 9.24 10.04 -9.78
CA LYS A 320 8.68 11.30 -10.27
C LYS A 320 7.49 11.06 -11.19
N ILE A 321 6.47 11.87 -11.02
CA ILE A 321 5.38 12.00 -11.99
C ILE A 321 5.98 12.68 -13.24
N PRO A 322 5.65 12.20 -14.46
CA PRO A 322 6.15 12.81 -15.69
C PRO A 322 5.87 14.31 -15.75
N ALA A 323 6.86 15.09 -16.17
CA ALA A 323 6.75 16.55 -16.20
C ALA A 323 5.58 17.02 -17.08
N GLU A 324 5.33 16.34 -18.19
CA GLU A 324 4.24 16.62 -19.11
C GLU A 324 2.85 16.38 -18.48
N VAL A 325 2.78 15.49 -17.47
CA VAL A 325 1.54 15.29 -16.69
C VAL A 325 1.39 16.42 -15.69
N LEU A 326 2.47 16.76 -14.95
CA LEU A 326 2.44 17.82 -13.93
C LEU A 326 2.15 19.21 -14.52
N ASP A 327 2.63 19.52 -15.72
CA ASP A 327 2.40 20.80 -16.39
C ASP A 327 1.11 20.82 -17.21
N GLY A 328 0.40 19.69 -17.29
CA GLY A 328 -0.90 19.56 -17.96
C GLY A 328 -0.83 19.49 -19.49
N THR A 329 0.37 19.33 -20.07
CA THR A 329 0.54 19.14 -21.53
C THR A 329 0.19 17.72 -21.98
N ALA A 330 0.21 16.76 -21.05
CA ALA A 330 -0.25 15.40 -21.30
C ALA A 330 -1.34 14.99 -20.31
N THR A 331 -2.19 14.06 -20.75
CA THR A 331 -3.14 13.34 -19.89
C THR A 331 -2.55 11.99 -19.48
N VAL A 332 -3.08 11.46 -18.39
CA VAL A 332 -2.70 10.15 -17.86
C VAL A 332 -3.93 9.26 -17.70
N SER A 333 -3.75 7.96 -17.84
CA SER A 333 -4.76 6.96 -17.54
C SER A 333 -4.26 6.04 -16.44
N PHE A 334 -5.16 5.57 -15.58
CA PHE A 334 -4.80 4.72 -14.47
C PHE A 334 -5.54 3.39 -14.52
N THR A 335 -4.83 2.31 -14.23
CA THR A 335 -5.39 0.99 -13.95
C THR A 335 -5.05 0.62 -12.51
N GLY A 336 -6.07 0.27 -11.71
CA GLY A 336 -5.92 -0.04 -10.29
C GLY A 336 -7.29 -0.19 -9.62
N ILE A 337 -7.34 -0.02 -8.32
CA ILE A 337 -8.58 -0.20 -7.55
C ILE A 337 -9.29 1.15 -7.37
N LEU A 338 -10.54 1.20 -7.83
CA LEU A 338 -11.40 2.35 -7.59
C LEU A 338 -11.95 2.29 -6.16
N THR A 339 -11.71 3.35 -5.43
CA THR A 339 -12.15 3.50 -4.05
C THR A 339 -12.86 4.84 -3.87
N LYS A 340 -13.40 5.07 -2.70
CA LYS A 340 -13.87 6.40 -2.28
C LYS A 340 -13.45 6.68 -0.84
N TYR A 341 -13.31 7.93 -0.54
CA TYR A 341 -12.99 8.40 0.80
C TYR A 341 -13.83 9.62 1.14
N LYS A 342 -14.67 9.52 2.17
CA LYS A 342 -15.58 10.60 2.59
C LYS A 342 -16.44 11.17 1.46
N GLY A 343 -16.88 10.30 0.54
CA GLY A 343 -17.76 10.67 -0.57
C GLY A 343 -17.05 11.11 -1.85
N GLU A 344 -15.72 11.25 -1.85
CA GLU A 344 -14.94 11.63 -3.03
C GLU A 344 -14.27 10.41 -3.67
N SER A 345 -14.10 10.47 -5.00
CA SER A 345 -13.42 9.41 -5.74
C SER A 345 -11.95 9.33 -5.35
N GLN A 346 -11.55 8.17 -4.91
CA GLN A 346 -10.15 7.84 -4.64
C GLN A 346 -9.74 6.66 -5.51
N PHE A 347 -8.46 6.61 -5.85
CA PHE A 347 -7.90 5.58 -6.70
C PHE A 347 -6.60 5.05 -6.07
N THR A 348 -6.48 3.75 -5.98
CA THR A 348 -5.29 3.09 -5.44
C THR A 348 -4.53 2.42 -6.57
N LEU A 349 -3.31 2.89 -6.85
CA LEU A 349 -2.39 2.22 -7.77
C LEU A 349 -1.92 0.91 -7.14
N ILE A 350 -1.88 -0.15 -7.94
CA ILE A 350 -1.26 -1.42 -7.54
C ILE A 350 0.24 -1.30 -7.73
N ASP A 351 0.66 -0.79 -8.89
CA ASP A 351 2.03 -0.48 -9.26
C ASP A 351 2.05 0.64 -10.32
N LEU A 352 3.23 1.00 -10.84
CA LEU A 352 3.38 1.99 -11.91
C LEU A 352 3.08 1.44 -13.32
N ASP A 353 3.00 0.14 -13.50
CA ASP A 353 2.50 -0.44 -14.76
C ASP A 353 1.05 -0.05 -15.04
N GLY A 354 0.31 0.31 -13.99
CA GLY A 354 -1.02 0.88 -14.08
C GLY A 354 -1.07 2.33 -14.59
N VAL A 355 0.07 3.02 -14.75
CA VAL A 355 0.12 4.43 -15.18
C VAL A 355 0.43 4.48 -16.67
N LYS A 356 -0.56 4.89 -17.48
CA LYS A 356 -0.51 4.83 -18.94
C LYS A 356 -0.60 6.21 -19.57
N LYS A 357 0.00 6.33 -20.76
CA LYS A 357 -0.22 7.45 -21.68
C LYS A 357 -1.60 7.35 -22.34
N ALA A 358 -2.00 8.42 -23.03
CA ALA A 358 -3.26 8.44 -23.78
C ALA A 358 -3.36 7.35 -24.85
N ASP A 359 -2.25 6.92 -25.41
CA ASP A 359 -2.18 5.84 -26.41
C ASP A 359 -2.16 4.43 -25.80
N GLY A 360 -2.20 4.32 -24.46
CA GLY A 360 -2.18 3.06 -23.72
C GLY A 360 -0.79 2.50 -23.42
N THR A 361 0.29 3.14 -23.90
CA THR A 361 1.65 2.74 -23.53
C THR A 361 2.01 3.16 -22.10
N ASN A 362 3.00 2.53 -21.50
CA ASN A 362 3.44 2.82 -20.15
C ASN A 362 4.17 4.18 -20.08
N TRP A 363 4.06 4.86 -18.95
CA TRP A 363 4.88 6.01 -18.60
C TRP A 363 6.24 5.60 -18.03
N TYR A 364 6.33 4.41 -17.42
CA TYR A 364 7.52 3.91 -16.71
C TYR A 364 8.02 2.60 -17.29
#